data_8ae46c12dfed0bcc5b29517d9020406b
#
_entry.id   8ae46c12dfed0bcc5b29517d9020406b
#
_cell.length_a   1.000
_cell.length_b   1.000
_cell.length_c   1.000
_cell.angle_alpha   90.00
_cell.angle_beta   90.00
_cell.angle_gamma   90.00
#
_symmetry.space_group_name_H-M   'P 1'
#
loop_
_entity.id
_entity.type
_entity.pdbx_description
1 polymer ?
#
loop_
_entity_poly.entity_id
_entity_poly.type
_entity_poly.pdbx_seq_one_letter_code
_entity_poly.pdbx_strand_id
1 'polypeptide(L)'
;MRYALVAATGLLLALGGAAAIAERQAPVTVEVYKSPTCGCCAKWVDHMRARGFTMRVTDTDKMAEVKTKLGVPQAVQSCHTAQVAGYVLEGHVPAADVQRLLKERPAIAGLAVGGMPIGAPGMEVPGTKPDAYDVLTFDKGGRTTVFSRQNR
;
A
#
# COMPACT_ATOMS: atom_id res chain seq x y z
N MET A 1 6.21 59.35 -58.42
CA MET A 1 6.99 58.83 -57.29
C MET A 1 6.02 58.36 -56.20
N ARG A 2 5.83 57.06 -56.05
CA ARG A 2 4.92 56.50 -55.11
C ARG A 2 5.73 55.66 -54.12
N TYR A 3 5.78 56.07 -52.87
CA TYR A 3 6.45 55.33 -51.78
C TYR A 3 5.47 54.35 -51.16
N ALA A 4 5.74 53.07 -51.28
CA ALA A 4 5.00 51.98 -50.60
C ALA A 4 5.59 51.78 -49.20
N LEU A 5 4.75 51.98 -48.15
CA LEU A 5 5.06 51.65 -46.78
C LEU A 5 4.76 50.18 -46.58
N VAL A 6 5.82 49.42 -46.26
CA VAL A 6 5.71 48.02 -45.81
C VAL A 6 5.54 48.01 -44.28
N ALA A 7 4.35 47.63 -43.79
CA ALA A 7 4.10 47.42 -42.38
C ALA A 7 4.54 46.01 -42.01
N ALA A 8 5.60 45.91 -41.21
CA ALA A 8 6.04 44.64 -40.62
C ALA A 8 5.22 44.34 -39.35
N THR A 9 4.30 43.37 -39.45
CA THR A 9 3.53 42.85 -38.30
C THR A 9 4.40 41.80 -37.57
N GLY A 10 4.94 42.22 -36.42
CA GLY A 10 5.66 41.29 -35.51
C GLY A 10 4.69 40.39 -34.75
N LEU A 11 4.71 39.08 -35.00
CA LEU A 11 3.98 38.06 -34.29
C LEU A 11 4.72 37.69 -32.99
N LEU A 12 4.25 38.19 -31.85
CA LEU A 12 4.73 37.82 -30.51
C LEU A 12 4.16 36.44 -30.15
N LEU A 13 4.97 35.39 -30.26
CA LEU A 13 4.70 34.07 -29.72
C LEU A 13 4.88 34.12 -28.20
N ALA A 14 3.77 34.21 -27.46
CA ALA A 14 3.74 34.02 -26.02
C ALA A 14 3.91 32.51 -25.69
N LEU A 15 5.11 32.10 -25.31
CA LEU A 15 5.40 30.79 -24.73
C LEU A 15 4.78 30.74 -23.32
N GLY A 16 3.52 30.33 -23.24
CA GLY A 16 2.86 30.02 -21.99
C GLY A 16 3.40 28.72 -21.42
N GLY A 17 4.40 28.81 -20.54
CA GLY A 17 4.86 27.68 -19.73
C GLY A 17 3.75 27.25 -18.78
N ALA A 18 3.01 26.17 -19.11
CA ALA A 18 2.14 25.51 -18.15
C ALA A 18 3.01 24.85 -17.06
N ALA A 19 3.16 25.52 -15.92
CA ALA A 19 3.71 24.90 -14.72
C ALA A 19 2.73 23.79 -14.31
N ALA A 20 3.11 22.53 -14.54
CA ALA A 20 2.39 21.37 -14.02
C ALA A 20 2.44 21.44 -12.50
N ILE A 21 1.36 21.90 -11.87
CA ILE A 21 1.16 21.80 -10.42
C ILE A 21 1.06 20.30 -10.14
N ALA A 22 2.14 19.69 -9.64
CA ALA A 22 2.11 18.33 -9.12
C ALA A 22 1.10 18.33 -7.95
N GLU A 23 -0.10 17.83 -8.20
CA GLU A 23 -1.14 17.65 -7.19
C GLU A 23 -0.58 16.69 -6.13
N ARG A 24 -0.22 17.24 -4.98
CA ARG A 24 0.29 16.46 -3.85
C ARG A 24 -0.87 15.65 -3.32
N GLN A 25 -0.97 14.39 -3.76
CA GLN A 25 -1.99 13.46 -3.28
C GLN A 25 -1.96 13.43 -1.75
N ALA A 26 -3.14 13.55 -1.12
CA ALA A 26 -3.26 13.44 0.32
C ALA A 26 -2.69 12.09 0.79
N PRO A 27 -1.98 12.06 1.93
CA PRO A 27 -1.39 10.81 2.43
C PRO A 27 -2.47 9.76 2.65
N VAL A 28 -2.24 8.56 2.11
CA VAL A 28 -3.18 7.43 2.21
C VAL A 28 -3.17 6.94 3.65
N THR A 29 -4.35 6.91 4.28
CA THR A 29 -4.52 6.41 5.65
C THR A 29 -4.78 4.91 5.64
N VAL A 30 -4.07 4.18 6.51
CA VAL A 30 -4.23 2.75 6.79
C VAL A 30 -4.73 2.61 8.23
N GLU A 31 -5.89 1.99 8.40
CA GLU A 31 -6.47 1.66 9.71
C GLU A 31 -5.96 0.28 10.13
N VAL A 32 -5.25 0.16 11.25
CA VAL A 32 -4.59 -1.07 11.70
C VAL A 32 -5.19 -1.55 13.01
N TYR A 33 -5.49 -2.83 13.09
CA TYR A 33 -5.92 -3.53 14.29
C TYR A 33 -4.86 -4.57 14.68
N LYS A 34 -4.33 -4.49 15.88
CA LYS A 34 -3.29 -5.41 16.38
C LYS A 34 -3.43 -5.65 17.88
N SER A 35 -2.81 -6.75 18.37
CA SER A 35 -2.65 -6.91 19.82
C SER A 35 -1.73 -5.83 20.40
N PRO A 36 -2.01 -5.27 21.59
CA PRO A 36 -1.17 -4.26 22.23
C PRO A 36 0.28 -4.75 22.46
N THR A 37 0.47 -6.05 22.64
CA THR A 37 1.78 -6.67 22.91
C THR A 37 2.52 -7.14 21.66
N CYS A 38 1.94 -6.99 20.47
CA CYS A 38 2.54 -7.46 19.21
C CYS A 38 3.68 -6.53 18.74
N GLY A 39 4.93 -6.86 19.08
CA GLY A 39 6.10 -6.07 18.71
C GLY A 39 6.40 -6.06 17.20
N CYS A 40 6.26 -7.21 16.51
CA CYS A 40 6.45 -7.28 15.05
C CYS A 40 5.39 -6.48 14.30
N CYS A 41 4.15 -6.43 14.79
CA CYS A 41 3.10 -5.61 14.24
C CYS A 41 3.43 -4.11 14.33
N ALA A 42 4.02 -3.67 15.45
CA ALA A 42 4.48 -2.28 15.61
C ALA A 42 5.58 -1.94 14.59
N LYS A 43 6.55 -2.84 14.38
CA LYS A 43 7.60 -2.67 13.36
C LYS A 43 7.02 -2.61 11.93
N TRP A 44 5.96 -3.40 11.63
CA TRP A 44 5.27 -3.29 10.35
C TRP A 44 4.59 -1.91 10.18
N VAL A 45 3.98 -1.39 11.22
CA VAL A 45 3.41 -0.03 11.21
C VAL A 45 4.50 1.01 10.89
N ASP A 46 5.69 0.89 11.49
CA ASP A 46 6.81 1.80 11.21
C ASP A 46 7.35 1.62 9.79
N HIS A 47 7.40 0.39 9.26
CA HIS A 47 7.73 0.12 7.86
C HIS A 47 6.76 0.85 6.91
N MET A 48 5.46 0.83 7.19
CA MET A 48 4.45 1.52 6.38
C MET A 48 4.59 3.04 6.48
N ARG A 49 4.81 3.59 7.69
CA ARG A 49 5.07 5.03 7.89
C ARG A 49 6.28 5.51 7.10
N ALA A 50 7.37 4.76 7.12
CA ALA A 50 8.59 5.07 6.37
C ALA A 50 8.39 5.11 4.84
N ARG A 51 7.29 4.53 4.34
CA ARG A 51 6.90 4.50 2.92
C ARG A 51 5.76 5.47 2.59
N GLY A 52 5.47 6.43 3.49
CA GLY A 52 4.56 7.55 3.25
C GLY A 52 3.09 7.28 3.58
N PHE A 53 2.77 6.17 4.22
CA PHE A 53 1.41 5.92 4.70
C PHE A 53 1.13 6.60 6.03
N THR A 54 -0.07 7.16 6.19
CA THR A 54 -0.58 7.58 7.50
C THR A 54 -1.19 6.39 8.20
N MET A 55 -0.72 6.08 9.42
CA MET A 55 -1.14 4.88 10.14
C MET A 55 -2.01 5.25 11.34
N ARG A 56 -3.26 4.79 11.36
CA ARG A 56 -4.13 4.82 12.54
C ARG A 56 -4.16 3.43 13.17
N VAL A 57 -3.68 3.32 14.39
CA VAL A 57 -3.52 2.03 15.08
C VAL A 57 -4.54 1.91 16.19
N THR A 58 -5.28 0.81 16.20
CA THR A 58 -6.19 0.40 17.27
C THR A 58 -5.67 -0.87 17.90
N ASP A 59 -5.23 -0.78 19.14
CA ASP A 59 -4.85 -1.95 19.94
C ASP A 59 -6.12 -2.66 20.43
N THR A 60 -6.17 -4.00 20.25
CA THR A 60 -7.32 -4.81 20.67
C THR A 60 -6.92 -6.24 20.94
N ASP A 61 -7.53 -6.86 21.94
CA ASP A 61 -7.43 -8.29 22.23
C ASP A 61 -8.46 -9.13 21.43
N LYS A 62 -9.34 -8.45 20.66
CA LYS A 62 -10.43 -9.07 19.89
C LYS A 62 -10.08 -9.30 18.43
N MET A 63 -8.85 -9.73 18.14
CA MET A 63 -8.38 -9.90 16.78
C MET A 63 -9.21 -10.89 15.95
N ALA A 64 -9.72 -11.96 16.58
CA ALA A 64 -10.59 -12.93 15.89
C ALA A 64 -11.91 -12.29 15.39
N GLU A 65 -12.52 -11.41 16.21
CA GLU A 65 -13.73 -10.68 15.83
C GLU A 65 -13.44 -9.69 14.67
N VAL A 66 -12.30 -8.99 14.74
CA VAL A 66 -11.86 -8.07 13.67
C VAL A 66 -11.69 -8.82 12.35
N LYS A 67 -10.97 -9.95 12.35
CA LYS A 67 -10.74 -10.76 11.14
C LYS A 67 -12.03 -11.28 10.54
N THR A 68 -12.93 -11.78 11.36
CA THR A 68 -14.26 -12.24 10.94
C THR A 68 -15.07 -11.10 10.33
N LYS A 69 -15.13 -9.94 10.99
CA LYS A 69 -15.85 -8.75 10.51
C LYS A 69 -15.32 -8.24 9.17
N LEU A 70 -14.01 -8.30 8.97
CA LEU A 70 -13.35 -7.86 7.76
C LEU A 70 -13.25 -8.92 6.66
N GLY A 71 -13.77 -10.12 6.91
CA GLY A 71 -13.84 -11.20 5.94
C GLY A 71 -12.49 -11.81 5.59
N VAL A 72 -11.55 -11.83 6.55
CA VAL A 72 -10.23 -12.45 6.35
C VAL A 72 -10.38 -13.97 6.33
N PRO A 73 -10.03 -14.66 5.22
CA PRO A 73 -10.12 -16.11 5.16
C PRO A 73 -9.17 -16.77 6.18
N GLN A 74 -9.66 -17.81 6.90
CA GLN A 74 -8.88 -18.47 7.95
C GLN A 74 -7.52 -18.98 7.45
N ALA A 75 -7.45 -19.46 6.21
CA ALA A 75 -6.24 -20.03 5.62
C ALA A 75 -5.09 -19.02 5.46
N VAL A 76 -5.37 -17.71 5.47
CA VAL A 76 -4.37 -16.65 5.28
C VAL A 76 -4.22 -15.74 6.49
N GLN A 77 -4.81 -16.08 7.64
CA GLN A 77 -4.71 -15.26 8.85
C GLN A 77 -3.29 -15.16 9.38
N SER A 78 -2.99 -13.99 9.93
CA SER A 78 -1.71 -13.63 10.52
C SER A 78 -1.93 -12.84 11.83
N CYS A 79 -0.94 -12.08 12.31
CA CYS A 79 -0.96 -11.43 13.62
C CYS A 79 -1.76 -10.12 13.68
N HIS A 80 -1.91 -9.39 12.58
CA HIS A 80 -2.66 -8.14 12.53
C HIS A 80 -3.47 -8.02 11.24
N THR A 81 -4.45 -7.13 11.24
CA THR A 81 -5.31 -6.85 10.09
C THR A 81 -5.39 -5.34 9.90
N ALA A 82 -5.39 -4.87 8.66
CA ALA A 82 -5.55 -3.46 8.36
C ALA A 82 -6.54 -3.23 7.22
N GLN A 83 -6.99 -1.99 7.06
CA GLN A 83 -7.83 -1.55 5.95
C GLN A 83 -7.22 -0.33 5.28
N VAL A 84 -7.28 -0.28 3.95
CA VAL A 84 -6.83 0.85 3.14
C VAL A 84 -7.68 0.97 1.88
N ALA A 85 -8.28 2.12 1.66
CA ALA A 85 -9.06 2.42 0.44
C ALA A 85 -10.07 1.32 0.02
N GLY A 86 -10.70 0.65 1.00
CA GLY A 86 -11.67 -0.43 0.79
C GLY A 86 -11.06 -1.84 0.68
N TYR A 87 -9.75 -1.98 0.68
CA TYR A 87 -9.05 -3.27 0.74
C TYR A 87 -8.71 -3.67 2.16
N VAL A 88 -8.63 -4.97 2.40
CA VAL A 88 -8.11 -5.55 3.64
C VAL A 88 -6.67 -6.01 3.44
N LEU A 89 -5.81 -5.70 4.40
CA LEU A 89 -4.43 -6.19 4.45
C LEU A 89 -4.30 -7.10 5.66
N GLU A 90 -3.82 -8.31 5.44
CA GLU A 90 -3.63 -9.29 6.50
C GLU A 90 -2.14 -9.61 6.67
N GLY A 91 -1.62 -9.42 7.88
CA GLY A 91 -0.23 -9.69 8.20
C GLY A 91 0.78 -8.72 7.55
N HIS A 92 1.99 -9.18 7.39
CA HIS A 92 3.16 -8.37 7.05
C HIS A 92 3.31 -8.08 5.55
N VAL A 93 2.24 -7.56 4.92
CA VAL A 93 2.23 -7.19 3.49
C VAL A 93 3.24 -6.05 3.25
N PRO A 94 4.20 -6.20 2.30
CA PRO A 94 5.16 -5.15 1.99
C PRO A 94 4.48 -3.87 1.48
N ALA A 95 4.98 -2.71 1.90
CA ALA A 95 4.45 -1.41 1.47
C ALA A 95 4.45 -1.22 -0.06
N ALA A 96 5.42 -1.79 -0.77
CA ALA A 96 5.49 -1.76 -2.23
C ALA A 96 4.29 -2.50 -2.87
N ASP A 97 3.88 -3.63 -2.29
CA ASP A 97 2.70 -4.37 -2.75
C ASP A 97 1.41 -3.60 -2.44
N VAL A 98 1.34 -2.92 -1.30
CA VAL A 98 0.20 -2.03 -0.98
C VAL A 98 0.13 -0.86 -1.95
N GLN A 99 1.25 -0.22 -2.29
CA GLN A 99 1.31 0.85 -3.29
C GLN A 99 0.85 0.36 -4.66
N ARG A 100 1.29 -0.84 -5.08
CA ARG A 100 0.86 -1.47 -6.32
C ARG A 100 -0.63 -1.78 -6.32
N LEU A 101 -1.16 -2.34 -5.23
CA LEU A 101 -2.61 -2.59 -5.05
C LEU A 101 -3.43 -1.31 -5.25
N LEU A 102 -3.01 -0.22 -4.62
CA LEU A 102 -3.71 1.06 -4.70
C LEU A 102 -3.64 1.71 -6.09
N LYS A 103 -2.57 1.45 -6.83
CA LYS A 103 -2.39 1.90 -8.21
C LYS A 103 -3.22 1.09 -9.20
N GLU A 104 -3.15 -0.24 -9.11
CA GLU A 104 -3.80 -1.17 -10.06
C GLU A 104 -5.30 -1.34 -9.79
N ARG A 105 -5.73 -1.19 -8.55
CA ARG A 105 -7.11 -1.29 -8.10
C ARG A 105 -7.85 -2.56 -8.59
N PRO A 106 -7.29 -3.75 -8.41
CA PRO A 106 -7.92 -4.98 -8.85
C PRO A 106 -9.22 -5.27 -8.07
N ALA A 107 -10.13 -6.03 -8.69
CA ALA A 107 -11.41 -6.45 -8.08
C ALA A 107 -11.20 -7.62 -7.11
N ILE A 108 -10.54 -7.37 -5.97
CA ILE A 108 -10.26 -8.33 -4.90
C ILE A 108 -10.72 -7.77 -3.55
N ALA A 109 -10.82 -8.60 -2.51
CA ALA A 109 -11.12 -8.15 -1.16
C ALA A 109 -9.87 -7.62 -0.44
N GLY A 110 -8.69 -8.20 -0.71
CA GLY A 110 -7.48 -7.77 -0.04
C GLY A 110 -6.22 -8.55 -0.40
N LEU A 111 -5.13 -8.22 0.30
CA LEU A 111 -3.84 -8.91 0.26
C LEU A 111 -3.53 -9.55 1.60
N ALA A 112 -2.83 -10.68 1.56
CA ALA A 112 -2.41 -11.39 2.77
C ALA A 112 -0.98 -11.93 2.66
N VAL A 113 -0.25 -11.85 3.78
CA VAL A 113 0.91 -12.65 4.09
C VAL A 113 0.52 -13.55 5.25
N GLY A 114 0.16 -14.80 4.95
CA GLY A 114 -0.27 -15.77 5.95
C GLY A 114 0.90 -16.17 6.87
N GLY A 115 0.59 -16.41 8.14
CA GLY A 115 1.62 -16.74 9.13
C GLY A 115 2.55 -15.55 9.45
N MET A 116 3.80 -15.86 9.76
CA MET A 116 4.81 -14.87 10.15
C MET A 116 6.19 -15.24 9.57
N PRO A 117 6.39 -15.17 8.23
CA PRO A 117 7.65 -15.55 7.61
C PRO A 117 8.79 -14.61 8.04
N ILE A 118 9.95 -15.19 8.36
CA ILE A 118 11.16 -14.43 8.70
C ILE A 118 11.58 -13.58 7.49
N GLY A 119 11.90 -12.31 7.72
CA GLY A 119 12.29 -11.38 6.67
C GLY A 119 11.13 -10.68 5.96
N ALA A 120 9.86 -10.96 6.33
CA ALA A 120 8.78 -10.07 5.98
C ALA A 120 8.93 -8.74 6.76
N PRO A 121 8.37 -7.61 6.27
CA PRO A 121 8.52 -6.31 6.92
C PRO A 121 8.08 -6.33 8.39
N GLY A 122 8.99 -6.02 9.31
CA GLY A 122 8.79 -6.10 10.76
C GLY A 122 9.09 -7.47 11.37
N MET A 123 9.44 -8.46 10.54
CA MET A 123 9.85 -9.83 10.93
C MET A 123 11.31 -10.12 10.60
N GLU A 124 12.10 -9.09 10.35
CA GLU A 124 13.53 -9.23 10.07
C GLU A 124 14.27 -9.70 11.34
N VAL A 125 15.12 -10.72 11.21
CA VAL A 125 15.98 -11.24 12.26
C VAL A 125 17.42 -11.09 11.81
N PRO A 126 18.25 -10.28 12.50
CA PRO A 126 19.66 -10.10 12.14
C PRO A 126 20.42 -11.42 12.06
N GLY A 127 21.18 -11.61 10.98
CA GLY A 127 21.98 -12.83 10.77
C GLY A 127 21.19 -14.07 10.33
N THR A 128 19.86 -13.98 10.19
CA THR A 128 19.03 -15.09 9.73
C THR A 128 18.64 -14.90 8.26
N LYS A 129 18.75 -15.97 7.47
CA LYS A 129 18.30 -15.95 6.07
C LYS A 129 16.80 -15.76 6.03
N PRO A 130 16.29 -14.81 5.22
CA PRO A 130 14.85 -14.61 5.04
C PRO A 130 14.17 -15.85 4.43
N ASP A 131 12.94 -16.10 4.87
CA ASP A 131 12.08 -17.11 4.25
C ASP A 131 11.58 -16.61 2.88
N ALA A 132 11.46 -17.51 1.91
CA ALA A 132 10.69 -17.26 0.71
C ALA A 132 9.20 -17.32 1.07
N TYR A 133 8.43 -16.28 0.68
CA TYR A 133 7.00 -16.25 0.93
C TYR A 133 6.24 -15.57 -0.22
N ASP A 134 4.94 -15.85 -0.29
CA ASP A 134 4.05 -15.23 -1.26
C ASP A 134 3.15 -14.18 -0.57
N VAL A 135 2.94 -13.06 -1.25
CA VAL A 135 1.83 -12.16 -0.98
C VAL A 135 0.66 -12.67 -1.80
N LEU A 136 -0.44 -13.00 -1.14
CA LEU A 136 -1.62 -13.56 -1.78
C LEU A 136 -2.70 -12.49 -1.92
N THR A 137 -3.45 -12.51 -3.01
CA THR A 137 -4.77 -11.88 -3.06
C THR A 137 -5.77 -12.79 -2.36
N PHE A 138 -6.88 -12.23 -1.87
CA PHE A 138 -8.07 -13.00 -1.54
C PHE A 138 -9.33 -12.27 -1.98
N ASP A 139 -10.37 -13.03 -2.33
CA ASP A 139 -11.70 -12.52 -2.66
C ASP A 139 -12.69 -12.76 -1.51
N LYS A 140 -13.92 -12.27 -1.64
CA LYS A 140 -15.00 -12.47 -0.65
C LYS A 140 -15.40 -13.94 -0.47
N GLY A 141 -15.10 -14.80 -1.43
CA GLY A 141 -15.32 -16.24 -1.39
C GLY A 141 -14.18 -17.03 -0.75
N GLY A 142 -13.09 -16.34 -0.34
CA GLY A 142 -11.90 -16.95 0.26
C GLY A 142 -10.93 -17.57 -0.76
N ARG A 143 -11.13 -17.39 -2.07
CA ARG A 143 -10.18 -17.84 -3.08
C ARG A 143 -8.94 -16.96 -3.05
N THR A 144 -7.78 -17.59 -3.18
CA THR A 144 -6.48 -16.91 -3.16
C THR A 144 -5.71 -17.13 -4.45
N THR A 145 -4.93 -16.12 -4.84
CA THR A 145 -3.94 -16.21 -5.93
C THR A 145 -2.66 -15.49 -5.52
N VAL A 146 -1.54 -15.81 -6.15
CA VAL A 146 -0.27 -15.14 -5.87
C VAL A 146 -0.30 -13.74 -6.47
N PHE A 147 -0.12 -12.71 -5.64
CA PHE A 147 0.05 -11.33 -6.04
C PHE A 147 1.53 -11.03 -6.31
N SER A 148 2.42 -11.36 -5.37
CA SER A 148 3.87 -11.22 -5.53
C SER A 148 4.61 -12.32 -4.78
N ARG A 149 5.90 -12.51 -5.13
CA ARG A 149 6.80 -13.45 -4.47
C ARG A 149 7.98 -12.70 -3.88
N GLN A 150 8.32 -13.01 -2.63
CA GLN A 150 9.35 -12.32 -1.87
C GLN A 150 10.52 -13.26 -1.53
N ASN A 151 11.73 -12.70 -1.44
CA ASN A 151 12.95 -13.39 -0.96
C ASN A 151 13.32 -14.68 -1.74
N ARG A 152 13.10 -14.68 -3.05
CA ARG A 152 13.46 -15.82 -3.95
C ARG A 152 14.72 -15.53 -4.74
#